data_1d37578bf57b9411d2143bb2bab049e2
#
_entry.id   1d37578bf57b9411d2143bb2bab049e2
#
_cell.length_a   1.000
_cell.length_b   1.000
_cell.length_c   1.000
_cell.angle_alpha   90.00
_cell.angle_beta   90.00
_cell.angle_gamma   90.00
#
_symmetry.space_group_name_H-M   'P 1'
#
loop_
_entity.id
_entity.type
_entity.pdbx_description
1 polymer ?
#
loop_
_entity_poly.entity_id
_entity_poly.type
_entity_poly.pdbx_seq_one_letter_code
_entity_poly.pdbx_strand_id
1 'polypeptide(L)'
;MNFDCHKTADFVIKKLKEFGVDEIHEKIAESGVVAIINGKNPGSTIGLRADMDALPLQEIKDHEYKSAIDGKMHACGHDGHTTMLLGAARYLAETKNFSGRVALIFQPAEEGGGGGEVMCKEGIMDTFDIKQVFGIHNTPGLPLGFFSTNPGPVLAAADSFSIWVSGQGGHGANPEETIDPVIAAVQIAQAIQTISSRNLSALDSVVISVTQIHTGTINNIVPGEAFINGTVRTLNKSSQRTVVKRLKEICAGTAQAFGAKADLEYEYGYPPTVNHPKETAFAVEVAAEISGDVNVDSNAPPIMAAEDFAYMLEERPGAYLNVGQGDSAALHNPEYDFNDELSPIGASFFVKLVEKAQPL
;
A
#
# COMPACT_ATOMS: atom_id res chain seq x y z
N MET A 1 11.45 4.67 -9.79
CA MET A 1 10.45 3.56 -9.78
C MET A 1 10.95 2.48 -8.85
N ASN A 2 10.07 1.91 -8.06
CA ASN A 2 10.45 0.95 -7.02
C ASN A 2 11.66 1.45 -6.21
N PHE A 3 12.70 0.65 -6.06
CA PHE A 3 13.92 1.03 -5.31
C PHE A 3 14.83 2.04 -6.04
N ASP A 4 14.65 2.30 -7.34
CA ASP A 4 15.42 3.32 -8.08
C ASP A 4 14.81 4.72 -7.93
N CYS A 5 14.88 5.27 -6.70
CA CYS A 5 14.49 6.64 -6.36
C CYS A 5 15.70 7.55 -6.07
N HIS A 6 16.89 7.18 -6.52
CA HIS A 6 18.15 7.87 -6.17
C HIS A 6 18.12 9.38 -6.43
N LYS A 7 17.56 9.84 -7.57
CA LYS A 7 17.49 11.28 -7.88
C LYS A 7 16.56 12.03 -6.93
N THR A 8 15.43 11.42 -6.56
CA THR A 8 14.51 12.00 -5.58
C THR A 8 15.17 12.03 -4.20
N ALA A 9 15.84 10.94 -3.80
CA ALA A 9 16.58 10.87 -2.56
C ALA A 9 17.68 11.94 -2.47
N ASP A 10 18.47 12.14 -3.54
CA ASP A 10 19.49 13.19 -3.60
C ASP A 10 18.88 14.59 -3.43
N PHE A 11 17.71 14.83 -4.04
CA PHE A 11 16.98 16.07 -3.87
C PHE A 11 16.50 16.26 -2.43
N VAL A 12 15.89 15.24 -1.84
CA VAL A 12 15.44 15.22 -0.44
C VAL A 12 16.61 15.50 0.50
N ILE A 13 17.73 14.78 0.36
CA ILE A 13 18.95 14.96 1.16
C ILE A 13 19.47 16.39 1.06
N LYS A 14 19.51 16.94 -0.16
CA LYS A 14 19.94 18.34 -0.37
C LYS A 14 19.03 19.30 0.41
N LYS A 15 17.71 19.12 0.33
CA LYS A 15 16.75 19.99 1.03
C LYS A 15 16.85 19.85 2.54
N LEU A 16 16.98 18.65 3.06
CA LEU A 16 17.17 18.41 4.50
C LEU A 16 18.44 19.06 5.03
N LYS A 17 19.54 19.01 4.26
CA LYS A 17 20.79 19.74 4.59
C LYS A 17 20.60 21.26 4.58
N GLU A 18 19.89 21.81 3.59
CA GLU A 18 19.55 23.24 3.50
C GLU A 18 18.70 23.69 4.70
N PHE A 19 17.81 22.84 5.23
CA PHE A 19 16.95 23.13 6.37
C PHE A 19 17.65 22.96 7.73
N GLY A 20 18.85 22.41 7.75
CA GLY A 20 19.63 22.21 8.97
C GLY A 20 19.11 21.06 9.84
N VAL A 21 18.62 19.99 9.22
CA VAL A 21 18.21 18.76 9.91
C VAL A 21 19.42 18.12 10.60
N ASP A 22 19.24 17.58 11.82
CA ASP A 22 20.35 17.18 12.69
C ASP A 22 21.11 15.95 12.19
N GLU A 23 20.39 14.90 11.70
CA GLU A 23 20.98 13.67 11.18
C GLU A 23 20.29 13.24 9.89
N ILE A 24 21.05 12.71 8.91
CA ILE A 24 20.52 12.18 7.66
C ILE A 24 21.18 10.83 7.37
N HIS A 25 20.37 9.80 7.26
CA HIS A 25 20.76 8.43 6.98
C HIS A 25 20.26 8.05 5.58
N GLU A 26 21.20 7.75 4.71
CA GLU A 26 20.96 7.51 3.28
C GLU A 26 21.02 6.01 2.93
N LYS A 27 20.46 5.63 1.78
CA LYS A 27 20.54 4.26 1.21
C LYS A 27 19.88 3.18 2.08
N ILE A 28 18.85 3.53 2.81
CA ILE A 28 17.98 2.58 3.50
C ILE A 28 17.01 2.02 2.47
N ALA A 29 16.82 0.71 2.39
CA ALA A 29 16.10 0.09 1.28
C ALA A 29 16.58 0.64 -0.09
N GLU A 30 17.88 0.59 -0.34
CA GLU A 30 18.60 1.06 -1.54
C GLU A 30 18.60 2.58 -1.74
N SER A 31 17.46 3.25 -1.80
CA SER A 31 17.37 4.69 -2.07
C SER A 31 16.55 5.48 -1.04
N GLY A 32 16.06 4.84 0.01
CA GLY A 32 15.31 5.51 1.07
C GLY A 32 16.20 6.38 1.95
N VAL A 33 15.58 7.34 2.62
CA VAL A 33 16.24 8.29 3.52
C VAL A 33 15.47 8.35 4.83
N VAL A 34 16.18 8.27 5.95
CA VAL A 34 15.64 8.61 7.27
C VAL A 34 16.42 9.79 7.83
N ALA A 35 15.72 10.84 8.23
CA ALA A 35 16.34 12.01 8.81
C ALA A 35 15.77 12.31 10.20
N ILE A 36 16.62 12.79 11.10
CA ILE A 36 16.25 13.02 12.49
C ILE A 36 16.32 14.52 12.81
N ILE A 37 15.26 15.02 13.43
CA ILE A 37 15.21 16.35 14.03
C ILE A 37 15.06 16.18 15.54
N ASN A 38 15.98 16.77 16.31
CA ASN A 38 15.93 16.79 17.75
C ASN A 38 15.15 18.02 18.24
N GLY A 39 14.17 17.81 19.09
CA GLY A 39 13.47 18.88 19.79
C GLY A 39 14.31 19.55 20.88
N LYS A 40 13.70 20.50 21.62
CA LYS A 40 14.39 21.25 22.67
C LYS A 40 14.70 20.44 23.92
N ASN A 41 13.87 19.44 24.22
CA ASN A 41 14.04 18.58 25.39
C ASN A 41 14.13 17.11 24.97
N PRO A 42 14.76 16.24 25.76
CA PRO A 42 14.75 14.79 25.53
C PRO A 42 13.31 14.23 25.53
N GLY A 43 13.07 13.19 24.75
CA GLY A 43 11.78 12.50 24.67
C GLY A 43 11.78 11.35 23.67
N SER A 44 10.61 10.81 23.36
CA SER A 44 10.44 9.71 22.41
C SER A 44 10.62 10.16 20.95
N THR A 45 10.72 9.21 20.04
CA THR A 45 10.77 9.48 18.59
C THR A 45 9.41 9.18 17.94
N ILE A 46 8.92 10.11 17.15
CA ILE A 46 7.75 9.93 16.26
C ILE A 46 8.25 9.79 14.83
N GLY A 47 7.79 8.78 14.11
CA GLY A 47 8.03 8.59 12.68
C GLY A 47 6.93 9.24 11.83
N LEU A 48 7.35 10.02 10.85
CA LEU A 48 6.49 10.58 9.80
C LEU A 48 6.94 10.03 8.45
N ARG A 49 6.03 9.47 7.67
CA ARG A 49 6.38 8.79 6.41
C ARG A 49 5.81 9.51 5.20
N ALA A 50 6.62 9.60 4.17
CA ALA A 50 6.21 9.85 2.79
C ALA A 50 6.91 8.85 1.87
N ASP A 51 6.18 8.34 0.89
CA ASP A 51 6.72 7.57 -0.23
C ASP A 51 7.33 8.49 -1.29
N MET A 52 8.19 7.93 -2.16
CA MET A 52 8.96 8.71 -3.14
C MET A 52 8.91 8.17 -4.56
N ASP A 53 8.40 6.96 -4.76
CA ASP A 53 8.51 6.30 -6.06
C ASP A 53 7.43 6.74 -7.06
N ALA A 54 7.72 6.51 -8.33
CA ALA A 54 6.87 6.82 -9.46
C ALA A 54 6.42 5.54 -10.16
N LEU A 55 5.34 5.66 -10.95
CA LEU A 55 4.75 4.59 -11.73
C LEU A 55 5.34 4.48 -13.15
N PRO A 56 5.36 3.28 -13.76
CA PRO A 56 5.71 3.06 -15.17
C PRO A 56 4.54 3.48 -16.08
N LEU A 57 4.25 4.78 -16.10
CA LEU A 57 3.12 5.37 -16.80
C LEU A 57 3.57 6.59 -17.59
N GLN A 58 3.04 6.76 -18.83
CA GLN A 58 3.32 7.93 -19.64
C GLN A 58 2.36 9.06 -19.26
N GLU A 59 2.92 10.16 -18.75
CA GLU A 59 2.16 11.39 -18.49
C GLU A 59 1.77 12.06 -19.81
N ILE A 60 0.46 12.32 -19.99
CA ILE A 60 -0.08 12.89 -21.23
C ILE A 60 -0.50 14.35 -21.08
N LYS A 61 -0.74 14.82 -19.85
CA LYS A 61 -1.08 16.22 -19.58
C LYS A 61 0.09 17.12 -19.90
N ASP A 62 -0.17 18.27 -20.52
CA ASP A 62 0.87 19.21 -20.97
C ASP A 62 0.94 20.40 -20.01
N HIS A 63 1.90 20.36 -19.08
CA HIS A 63 2.22 21.42 -18.15
C HIS A 63 3.74 21.58 -18.00
N GLU A 64 4.18 22.71 -17.48
CA GLU A 64 5.60 23.08 -17.39
C GLU A 64 6.43 22.09 -16.54
N TYR A 65 5.79 21.43 -15.56
CA TYR A 65 6.42 20.46 -14.65
C TYR A 65 6.16 18.99 -15.00
N LYS A 66 5.64 18.72 -16.20
CA LYS A 66 5.49 17.36 -16.74
C LYS A 66 6.77 16.55 -16.59
N SER A 67 6.63 15.25 -16.33
CA SER A 67 7.77 14.34 -16.27
C SER A 67 8.70 14.50 -17.48
N ALA A 68 9.97 14.72 -17.22
CA ALA A 68 11.01 14.77 -18.25
C ALA A 68 11.52 13.38 -18.66
N ILE A 69 10.99 12.31 -18.08
CA ILE A 69 11.41 10.93 -18.33
C ILE A 69 10.22 10.17 -18.92
N ASP A 70 10.32 9.81 -20.19
CA ASP A 70 9.29 9.04 -20.87
C ASP A 70 8.97 7.74 -20.13
N GLY A 71 7.67 7.42 -20.02
CA GLY A 71 7.18 6.25 -19.35
C GLY A 71 7.33 6.23 -17.83
N LYS A 72 7.62 7.39 -17.20
CA LYS A 72 7.64 7.53 -15.73
C LYS A 72 6.82 8.75 -15.31
N MET A 73 5.92 8.56 -14.35
CA MET A 73 5.02 9.61 -13.85
C MET A 73 4.73 9.41 -12.37
N HIS A 74 4.64 10.50 -11.61
CA HIS A 74 4.06 10.50 -10.27
C HIS A 74 2.52 10.53 -10.35
N ALA A 75 1.92 9.39 -10.75
CA ALA A 75 0.47 9.28 -10.90
C ALA A 75 -0.26 8.82 -9.63
N CYS A 76 0.45 8.72 -8.50
CA CYS A 76 -0.10 8.45 -7.17
C CYS A 76 0.08 9.63 -6.18
N GLY A 77 0.84 10.66 -6.55
CA GLY A 77 1.04 11.85 -5.72
C GLY A 77 2.20 11.78 -4.73
N HIS A 78 3.11 10.80 -4.89
CA HIS A 78 4.25 10.61 -3.97
C HIS A 78 5.23 11.79 -4.00
N ASP A 79 5.32 12.54 -5.08
CA ASP A 79 6.03 13.82 -5.16
C ASP A 79 5.40 14.88 -4.23
N GLY A 80 4.07 14.92 -4.18
CA GLY A 80 3.32 15.74 -3.23
C GLY A 80 3.52 15.29 -1.78
N HIS A 81 3.48 13.97 -1.51
CA HIS A 81 3.74 13.43 -0.16
C HIS A 81 5.14 13.80 0.32
N THR A 82 6.15 13.60 -0.54
CA THR A 82 7.54 14.02 -0.29
C THR A 82 7.61 15.52 -0.01
N THR A 83 6.88 16.34 -0.77
CA THR A 83 6.84 17.80 -0.60
C THR A 83 6.20 18.19 0.74
N MET A 84 5.09 17.56 1.12
CA MET A 84 4.42 17.80 2.41
C MET A 84 5.37 17.48 3.59
N LEU A 85 6.08 16.35 3.52
CA LEU A 85 7.02 15.96 4.57
C LEU A 85 8.25 16.87 4.60
N LEU A 86 8.75 17.33 3.46
CA LEU A 86 9.83 18.34 3.38
C LEU A 86 9.39 19.69 3.96
N GLY A 87 8.14 20.10 3.71
CA GLY A 87 7.56 21.31 4.30
C GLY A 87 7.53 21.25 5.83
N ALA A 88 7.08 20.11 6.37
CA ALA A 88 7.11 19.85 7.81
C ALA A 88 8.55 19.83 8.35
N ALA A 89 9.47 19.16 7.65
CA ALA A 89 10.89 19.09 8.03
C ALA A 89 11.50 20.47 8.19
N ARG A 90 11.25 21.36 7.23
CA ARG A 90 11.76 22.74 7.29
C ARG A 90 11.26 23.48 8.52
N TYR A 91 9.96 23.49 8.75
CA TYR A 91 9.38 24.18 9.91
C TYR A 91 9.89 23.61 11.24
N LEU A 92 9.90 22.29 11.37
CA LEU A 92 10.35 21.62 12.60
C LEU A 92 11.85 21.85 12.88
N ALA A 93 12.69 21.87 11.85
CA ALA A 93 14.12 22.16 11.99
C ALA A 93 14.40 23.62 12.38
N GLU A 94 13.64 24.58 11.78
CA GLU A 94 13.76 26.01 12.06
C GLU A 94 13.28 26.37 13.47
N THR A 95 12.18 25.79 13.95
CA THR A 95 11.51 26.20 15.21
C THR A 95 11.89 25.34 16.40
N LYS A 96 12.09 24.03 16.17
CA LYS A 96 12.27 23.01 17.21
C LYS A 96 11.24 23.14 18.36
N ASN A 97 10.00 23.49 18.02
CA ASN A 97 8.94 23.80 18.99
C ASN A 97 8.27 22.54 19.55
N PHE A 98 9.10 21.54 19.91
CA PHE A 98 8.65 20.27 20.47
C PHE A 98 9.74 19.64 21.36
N SER A 99 9.36 18.64 22.17
CA SER A 99 10.27 17.78 22.92
C SER A 99 10.46 16.45 22.18
N GLY A 100 11.54 15.70 22.50
CA GLY A 100 11.79 14.42 21.85
C GLY A 100 12.42 14.53 20.46
N ARG A 101 12.10 13.58 19.59
CA ARG A 101 12.73 13.44 18.26
C ARG A 101 11.66 13.18 17.20
N VAL A 102 11.93 13.60 15.99
CA VAL A 102 11.13 13.25 14.80
C VAL A 102 12.02 12.51 13.83
N ALA A 103 11.58 11.33 13.39
CA ALA A 103 12.16 10.57 12.30
C ALA A 103 11.32 10.83 11.03
N LEU A 104 11.90 11.50 10.04
CA LEU A 104 11.33 11.75 8.74
C LEU A 104 11.72 10.59 7.82
N ILE A 105 10.76 9.78 7.41
CA ILE A 105 10.95 8.55 6.64
C ILE A 105 10.53 8.83 5.19
N PHE A 106 11.51 8.92 4.28
CA PHE A 106 11.29 9.04 2.85
C PHE A 106 11.49 7.67 2.23
N GLN A 107 10.40 7.00 1.90
CA GLN A 107 10.34 5.59 1.55
C GLN A 107 10.32 5.38 0.03
N PRO A 108 11.16 4.50 -0.55
CA PRO A 108 11.06 4.05 -1.93
C PRO A 108 10.08 2.87 -2.07
N ALA A 109 9.74 2.52 -3.31
CA ALA A 109 9.13 1.24 -3.69
C ALA A 109 7.78 0.89 -3.01
N GLU A 110 6.90 1.88 -2.83
CA GLU A 110 5.54 1.62 -2.35
C GLU A 110 4.71 0.92 -3.43
N GLU A 111 4.78 1.36 -4.68
CA GLU A 111 4.00 0.86 -5.82
C GLU A 111 4.38 -0.57 -6.29
N GLY A 112 5.45 -1.10 -5.72
CA GLY A 112 5.91 -2.45 -6.01
C GLY A 112 7.31 -2.69 -5.49
N GLY A 113 7.47 -3.76 -4.73
CA GLY A 113 8.73 -4.15 -4.12
C GLY A 113 8.73 -4.07 -2.58
N GLY A 114 7.73 -3.40 -1.97
CA GLY A 114 7.57 -3.37 -0.52
C GLY A 114 8.68 -2.62 0.20
N GLY A 115 8.99 -1.39 -0.25
CA GLY A 115 10.03 -0.56 0.38
C GLY A 115 9.81 -0.36 1.87
N GLY A 116 8.54 -0.25 2.31
CA GLY A 116 8.17 -0.20 3.72
C GLY A 116 8.58 -1.47 4.48
N GLU A 117 8.35 -2.65 3.90
CA GLU A 117 8.81 -3.92 4.46
C GLU A 117 10.33 -3.99 4.57
N VAL A 118 11.04 -3.59 3.50
CA VAL A 118 12.51 -3.61 3.48
C VAL A 118 13.07 -2.67 4.53
N MET A 119 12.57 -1.44 4.64
CA MET A 119 12.99 -0.49 5.67
C MET A 119 12.77 -1.03 7.10
N CYS A 120 11.61 -1.68 7.35
CA CYS A 120 11.33 -2.35 8.62
C CYS A 120 12.33 -3.49 8.89
N LYS A 121 12.58 -4.36 7.90
CA LYS A 121 13.57 -5.45 8.01
C LYS A 121 15.01 -4.96 8.23
N GLU A 122 15.35 -3.80 7.68
CA GLU A 122 16.63 -3.13 7.97
C GLU A 122 16.67 -2.49 9.38
N GLY A 123 15.56 -2.55 10.12
CA GLY A 123 15.48 -2.21 11.53
C GLY A 123 15.35 -0.72 11.83
N ILE A 124 14.77 0.10 10.94
CA ILE A 124 14.64 1.55 11.16
C ILE A 124 13.84 1.88 12.42
N MET A 125 12.85 1.06 12.78
CA MET A 125 12.01 1.31 13.95
C MET A 125 12.81 1.24 15.26
N ASP A 126 13.73 0.31 15.36
CA ASP A 126 14.57 0.12 16.54
C ASP A 126 15.81 1.03 16.49
N THR A 127 16.46 1.16 15.33
CA THR A 127 17.66 1.99 15.14
C THR A 127 17.39 3.46 15.52
N PHE A 128 16.24 3.99 15.16
CA PHE A 128 15.87 5.38 15.47
C PHE A 128 14.95 5.52 16.69
N ASP A 129 14.71 4.43 17.41
CA ASP A 129 13.84 4.36 18.61
C ASP A 129 12.42 4.91 18.35
N ILE A 130 11.89 4.66 17.15
CA ILE A 130 10.56 5.13 16.75
C ILE A 130 9.49 4.44 17.60
N LYS A 131 8.62 5.21 18.24
CA LYS A 131 7.56 4.69 19.12
C LYS A 131 6.18 4.74 18.50
N GLN A 132 5.95 5.64 17.57
CA GLN A 132 4.70 5.81 16.84
C GLN A 132 5.02 6.23 15.40
N VAL A 133 4.16 5.84 14.43
CA VAL A 133 4.32 6.19 13.02
C VAL A 133 3.03 6.77 12.43
N PHE A 134 3.17 7.76 11.55
CA PHE A 134 2.04 8.40 10.88
C PHE A 134 2.36 8.64 9.41
N GLY A 135 1.35 8.41 8.56
CA GLY A 135 1.40 8.68 7.13
C GLY A 135 0.09 9.29 6.65
N ILE A 136 0.16 10.08 5.57
CA ILE A 136 -1.01 10.61 4.88
C ILE A 136 -0.88 10.34 3.38
N HIS A 137 -2.04 10.14 2.72
CA HIS A 137 -2.11 9.96 1.27
C HIS A 137 -3.17 10.90 0.67
N ASN A 138 -2.84 11.53 -0.45
CA ASN A 138 -3.79 12.36 -1.17
C ASN A 138 -4.90 11.51 -1.82
N THR A 139 -6.09 12.06 -1.90
CA THR A 139 -7.24 11.37 -2.51
C THR A 139 -7.97 12.31 -3.46
N PRO A 140 -7.89 12.04 -4.78
CA PRO A 140 -8.72 12.71 -5.78
C PRO A 140 -10.23 12.53 -5.51
N GLY A 141 -11.02 13.57 -5.77
CA GLY A 141 -12.47 13.56 -5.62
C GLY A 141 -12.98 13.85 -4.21
N LEU A 142 -12.12 13.80 -3.18
CA LEU A 142 -12.46 14.37 -1.87
C LEU A 142 -12.16 15.88 -1.85
N PRO A 143 -12.99 16.70 -1.17
CA PRO A 143 -12.73 18.14 -1.06
C PRO A 143 -11.32 18.44 -0.56
N LEU A 144 -10.70 19.50 -1.05
CA LEU A 144 -9.36 19.92 -0.62
C LEU A 144 -9.27 20.05 0.90
N GLY A 145 -8.31 19.34 1.50
CA GLY A 145 -8.09 19.35 2.94
C GLY A 145 -9.11 18.57 3.77
N PHE A 146 -10.01 17.80 3.14
CA PHE A 146 -10.90 16.88 3.85
C PHE A 146 -10.12 15.63 4.26
N PHE A 147 -10.05 15.34 5.56
CA PHE A 147 -9.40 14.14 6.06
C PHE A 147 -10.38 12.99 6.24
N SER A 148 -9.97 11.78 5.88
CA SER A 148 -10.75 10.57 6.14
C SER A 148 -9.87 9.43 6.64
N THR A 149 -10.36 8.73 7.64
CA THR A 149 -9.69 7.57 8.24
C THR A 149 -10.68 6.74 9.04
N ASN A 150 -10.18 5.69 9.69
CA ASN A 150 -10.98 4.84 10.56
C ASN A 150 -10.06 4.10 11.55
N PRO A 151 -10.47 3.90 12.81
CA PRO A 151 -9.75 3.03 13.73
C PRO A 151 -9.96 1.56 13.32
N GLY A 152 -8.87 0.88 12.97
CA GLY A 152 -8.90 -0.47 12.42
C GLY A 152 -8.48 -0.53 10.96
N PRO A 153 -8.95 -1.50 10.17
CA PRO A 153 -8.51 -1.65 8.78
C PRO A 153 -8.96 -0.47 7.90
N VAL A 154 -8.00 0.14 7.21
CA VAL A 154 -8.20 1.24 6.26
C VAL A 154 -8.05 0.73 4.81
N LEU A 155 -7.02 -0.11 4.58
CA LEU A 155 -6.73 -0.70 3.27
C LEU A 155 -6.55 -2.21 3.40
N ALA A 156 -6.78 -2.93 2.30
CA ALA A 156 -6.74 -4.39 2.27
C ALA A 156 -5.31 -4.93 2.10
N ALA A 157 -5.12 -6.19 2.50
CA ALA A 157 -4.00 -6.98 2.02
C ALA A 157 -4.08 -7.17 0.50
N ALA A 158 -2.93 -7.30 -0.15
CA ALA A 158 -2.83 -7.55 -1.59
C ALA A 158 -2.06 -8.83 -1.86
N ASP A 159 -2.78 -9.96 -1.91
CA ASP A 159 -2.19 -11.27 -2.16
C ASP A 159 -2.48 -11.74 -3.60
N SER A 160 -1.70 -12.71 -4.07
CA SER A 160 -1.93 -13.39 -5.34
C SER A 160 -1.92 -14.92 -5.19
N PHE A 161 -2.48 -15.61 -6.16
CA PHE A 161 -2.41 -17.07 -6.23
C PHE A 161 -2.22 -17.55 -7.66
N SER A 162 -1.50 -18.65 -7.79
CA SER A 162 -1.31 -19.39 -9.04
C SER A 162 -1.66 -20.85 -8.84
N ILE A 163 -2.40 -21.44 -9.76
CA ILE A 163 -2.84 -22.84 -9.70
C ILE A 163 -2.47 -23.52 -11.02
N TRP A 164 -1.67 -24.56 -10.94
CA TRP A 164 -1.35 -25.43 -12.06
C TRP A 164 -2.19 -26.69 -11.93
N VAL A 165 -3.02 -26.94 -12.95
CA VAL A 165 -3.88 -28.14 -13.02
C VAL A 165 -3.28 -29.09 -14.04
N SER A 166 -2.89 -30.27 -13.58
CA SER A 166 -2.28 -31.32 -14.41
C SER A 166 -3.25 -32.46 -14.63
N GLY A 167 -3.39 -32.87 -15.88
CA GLY A 167 -4.20 -34.00 -16.33
C GLY A 167 -3.42 -34.91 -17.30
N GLN A 168 -4.13 -35.55 -18.21
CA GLN A 168 -3.57 -36.37 -19.28
C GLN A 168 -4.20 -35.94 -20.59
N GLY A 169 -3.40 -35.33 -21.48
CA GLY A 169 -3.86 -34.91 -22.79
C GLY A 169 -4.09 -36.08 -23.73
N GLY A 170 -4.87 -35.85 -24.82
CA GLY A 170 -5.17 -36.85 -25.82
C GLY A 170 -5.98 -36.31 -26.99
N HIS A 171 -6.51 -37.24 -27.80
CA HIS A 171 -7.32 -36.87 -28.95
C HIS A 171 -8.71 -36.35 -28.51
N GLY A 172 -9.11 -35.17 -28.98
CA GLY A 172 -10.36 -34.53 -28.57
C GLY A 172 -11.65 -35.33 -28.86
N ALA A 173 -11.58 -36.35 -29.76
CA ALA A 173 -12.68 -37.27 -30.01
C ALA A 173 -12.73 -38.50 -29.11
N ASN A 174 -11.66 -38.74 -28.29
CA ASN A 174 -11.52 -39.87 -27.39
C ASN A 174 -11.35 -39.38 -25.93
N PRO A 175 -12.29 -38.60 -25.37
CA PRO A 175 -12.13 -38.01 -24.04
C PRO A 175 -12.01 -39.04 -22.93
N GLU A 176 -12.51 -40.28 -23.12
CA GLU A 176 -12.39 -41.41 -22.19
C GLU A 176 -10.96 -41.89 -21.96
N GLU A 177 -10.03 -41.57 -22.87
CA GLU A 177 -8.59 -41.89 -22.77
C GLU A 177 -7.79 -40.73 -22.11
N THR A 178 -8.48 -39.68 -21.66
CA THR A 178 -7.83 -38.47 -21.10
C THR A 178 -8.22 -38.20 -19.66
N ILE A 179 -7.45 -37.33 -19.03
CA ILE A 179 -7.86 -36.62 -17.79
C ILE A 179 -7.85 -35.15 -18.14
N ASP A 180 -9.04 -34.57 -18.31
CA ASP A 180 -9.19 -33.24 -18.88
C ASP A 180 -8.94 -32.13 -17.83
N PRO A 181 -7.81 -31.40 -17.90
CA PRO A 181 -7.51 -30.33 -16.99
C PRO A 181 -8.32 -29.06 -17.27
N VAL A 182 -8.92 -28.90 -18.46
CA VAL A 182 -9.76 -27.75 -18.82
C VAL A 182 -11.02 -27.75 -17.95
N ILE A 183 -11.71 -28.90 -17.90
CA ILE A 183 -12.93 -29.05 -17.09
C ILE A 183 -12.61 -28.91 -15.60
N ALA A 184 -11.51 -29.51 -15.13
CA ALA A 184 -11.08 -29.38 -13.74
C ALA A 184 -10.78 -27.90 -13.38
N ALA A 185 -10.08 -27.17 -14.24
CA ALA A 185 -9.75 -25.74 -14.02
C ALA A 185 -11.00 -24.86 -13.97
N VAL A 186 -11.96 -25.06 -14.87
CA VAL A 186 -13.24 -24.33 -14.85
C VAL A 186 -14.01 -24.57 -13.55
N GLN A 187 -14.06 -25.82 -13.07
CA GLN A 187 -14.74 -26.16 -11.81
C GLN A 187 -14.00 -25.59 -10.59
N ILE A 188 -12.68 -25.57 -10.59
CA ILE A 188 -11.87 -24.92 -9.53
C ILE A 188 -12.19 -23.42 -9.52
N ALA A 189 -12.17 -22.74 -10.67
CA ALA A 189 -12.45 -21.31 -10.76
C ALA A 189 -13.85 -20.95 -10.26
N GLN A 190 -14.86 -21.79 -10.53
CA GLN A 190 -16.22 -21.63 -10.01
C GLN A 190 -16.28 -21.89 -8.49
N ALA A 191 -15.66 -22.97 -8.02
CA ALA A 191 -15.70 -23.37 -6.62
C ALA A 191 -15.01 -22.35 -5.70
N ILE A 192 -13.92 -21.69 -6.15
CA ILE A 192 -13.23 -20.62 -5.43
C ILE A 192 -14.18 -19.48 -5.05
N GLN A 193 -15.18 -19.15 -5.89
CA GLN A 193 -16.15 -18.10 -5.60
C GLN A 193 -17.03 -18.41 -4.38
N THR A 194 -17.09 -19.65 -3.95
CA THR A 194 -17.82 -20.03 -2.74
C THR A 194 -17.10 -19.63 -1.45
N ILE A 195 -15.83 -19.30 -1.50
CA ILE A 195 -15.06 -18.91 -0.31
C ILE A 195 -15.66 -17.64 0.30
N SER A 196 -15.83 -16.58 -0.48
CA SER A 196 -16.42 -15.34 0.01
C SER A 196 -17.89 -15.49 0.40
N SER A 197 -18.65 -16.31 -0.34
CA SER A 197 -20.09 -16.41 -0.14
C SER A 197 -20.53 -17.48 0.90
N ARG A 198 -19.68 -18.46 1.28
CA ARG A 198 -20.03 -19.60 2.12
C ARG A 198 -19.06 -19.94 3.24
N ASN A 199 -17.85 -19.38 3.25
CA ASN A 199 -16.84 -19.73 4.24
C ASN A 199 -16.41 -18.56 5.14
N LEU A 200 -16.86 -17.35 4.83
CA LEU A 200 -16.59 -16.13 5.58
C LEU A 200 -17.90 -15.55 6.12
N SER A 201 -17.80 -14.70 7.13
CA SER A 201 -18.92 -13.90 7.60
C SER A 201 -19.42 -12.98 6.47
N ALA A 202 -20.74 -12.80 6.38
CA ALA A 202 -21.31 -11.83 5.43
C ALA A 202 -20.90 -10.36 5.73
N LEU A 203 -20.35 -10.11 6.92
CA LEU A 203 -19.83 -8.79 7.32
C LEU A 203 -18.34 -8.63 7.00
N ASP A 204 -17.63 -9.71 6.63
CA ASP A 204 -16.23 -9.65 6.22
C ASP A 204 -16.14 -9.30 4.73
N SER A 205 -15.52 -8.16 4.44
CA SER A 205 -15.23 -7.78 3.06
C SER A 205 -14.00 -8.53 2.54
N VAL A 206 -14.18 -9.35 1.52
CA VAL A 206 -13.14 -10.13 0.85
C VAL A 206 -13.35 -10.09 -0.66
N VAL A 207 -12.29 -9.85 -1.41
CA VAL A 207 -12.28 -9.98 -2.87
C VAL A 207 -11.40 -11.16 -3.25
N ILE A 208 -11.94 -12.06 -4.09
CA ILE A 208 -11.18 -13.14 -4.73
C ILE A 208 -11.53 -13.09 -6.22
N SER A 209 -10.56 -12.68 -7.02
CA SER A 209 -10.74 -12.56 -8.47
C SER A 209 -9.82 -13.53 -9.18
N VAL A 210 -10.41 -14.44 -9.97
CA VAL A 210 -9.67 -15.18 -10.99
C VAL A 210 -9.51 -14.25 -12.18
N THR A 211 -8.27 -13.91 -12.51
CA THR A 211 -7.95 -12.92 -13.56
C THR A 211 -7.39 -13.55 -14.83
N GLN A 212 -6.90 -14.78 -14.75
CA GLN A 212 -6.32 -15.50 -15.88
C GLN A 212 -6.70 -16.99 -15.83
N ILE A 213 -7.03 -17.55 -17.00
CA ILE A 213 -7.14 -18.98 -17.23
C ILE A 213 -6.51 -19.25 -18.59
N HIS A 214 -5.46 -20.08 -18.61
CA HIS A 214 -4.71 -20.43 -19.82
C HIS A 214 -4.67 -21.95 -19.98
N THR A 215 -5.10 -22.45 -21.15
CA THR A 215 -5.02 -23.86 -21.49
C THR A 215 -5.29 -24.08 -22.98
N GLY A 216 -4.77 -25.20 -23.53
CA GLY A 216 -5.02 -25.64 -24.91
C GLY A 216 -4.46 -24.71 -25.98
N THR A 217 -4.27 -25.25 -27.16
CA THR A 217 -3.75 -24.50 -28.33
C THR A 217 -4.53 -24.77 -29.61
N ILE A 218 -5.24 -25.91 -29.68
CA ILE A 218 -5.97 -26.35 -30.87
C ILE A 218 -7.21 -27.16 -30.49
N ASN A 219 -8.22 -27.13 -31.33
CA ASN A 219 -9.59 -27.63 -31.03
C ASN A 219 -9.75 -29.16 -31.02
N ASN A 220 -8.81 -29.94 -31.53
CA ASN A 220 -8.88 -31.39 -31.61
C ASN A 220 -7.96 -32.14 -30.64
N ILE A 221 -7.33 -31.42 -29.70
CA ILE A 221 -6.46 -31.98 -28.66
C ILE A 221 -6.95 -31.55 -27.28
N VAL A 222 -7.21 -32.52 -26.39
CA VAL A 222 -7.33 -32.26 -24.96
C VAL A 222 -5.93 -31.95 -24.43
N PRO A 223 -5.67 -30.79 -23.82
CA PRO A 223 -4.34 -30.46 -23.29
C PRO A 223 -3.96 -31.29 -22.07
N GLY A 224 -2.68 -31.34 -21.72
CA GLY A 224 -2.20 -32.02 -20.51
C GLY A 224 -2.22 -31.14 -19.25
N GLU A 225 -2.41 -29.82 -19.41
CA GLU A 225 -2.33 -28.86 -18.31
C GLU A 225 -3.24 -27.65 -18.51
N ALA A 226 -3.58 -26.99 -17.41
CA ALA A 226 -4.21 -25.69 -17.37
C ALA A 226 -3.59 -24.84 -16.25
N PHE A 227 -3.61 -23.53 -16.42
CA PHE A 227 -3.12 -22.55 -15.46
C PHE A 227 -4.22 -21.57 -15.08
N ILE A 228 -4.35 -21.28 -13.78
CA ILE A 228 -5.26 -20.27 -13.24
C ILE A 228 -4.43 -19.31 -12.38
N ASN A 229 -4.68 -18.01 -12.51
CA ASN A 229 -4.07 -17.00 -11.66
C ASN A 229 -5.13 -16.00 -11.21
N GLY A 230 -4.89 -15.39 -10.05
CA GLY A 230 -5.81 -14.43 -9.50
C GLY A 230 -5.25 -13.64 -8.33
N THR A 231 -6.08 -12.75 -7.81
CA THR A 231 -5.74 -11.88 -6.69
C THR A 231 -6.73 -12.03 -5.54
N VAL A 232 -6.23 -11.79 -4.32
CA VAL A 232 -7.03 -11.80 -3.08
C VAL A 232 -6.84 -10.46 -2.37
N ARG A 233 -7.95 -9.93 -1.82
CA ARG A 233 -7.95 -8.77 -0.93
C ARG A 233 -8.70 -9.12 0.35
N THR A 234 -8.10 -8.84 1.51
CA THR A 234 -8.69 -9.08 2.83
C THR A 234 -8.37 -7.94 3.78
N LEU A 235 -9.30 -7.61 4.67
CA LEU A 235 -9.13 -6.54 5.66
C LEU A 235 -8.57 -7.02 7.01
N ASN A 236 -8.41 -8.33 7.18
CA ASN A 236 -7.88 -8.90 8.43
C ASN A 236 -7.20 -10.26 8.20
N LYS A 237 -6.24 -10.59 9.08
CA LYS A 237 -5.46 -11.84 9.02
C LYS A 237 -6.31 -13.11 9.23
N SER A 238 -7.47 -13.05 9.89
CA SER A 238 -8.30 -14.23 10.11
C SER A 238 -9.03 -14.64 8.83
N SER A 239 -9.59 -13.67 8.10
CA SER A 239 -10.20 -13.88 6.79
C SER A 239 -9.18 -14.36 5.76
N GLN A 240 -7.96 -13.77 5.76
CA GLN A 240 -6.85 -14.18 4.90
C GLN A 240 -6.50 -15.66 5.13
N ARG A 241 -6.30 -16.08 6.40
CA ARG A 241 -6.03 -17.49 6.73
C ARG A 241 -7.14 -18.43 6.27
N THR A 242 -8.41 -18.01 6.40
CA THR A 242 -9.56 -18.79 5.93
C THR A 242 -9.53 -18.94 4.41
N VAL A 243 -9.26 -17.86 3.67
CA VAL A 243 -9.13 -17.87 2.20
C VAL A 243 -8.04 -18.86 1.77
N VAL A 244 -6.83 -18.74 2.33
CA VAL A 244 -5.69 -19.62 1.98
C VAL A 244 -6.02 -21.07 2.24
N LYS A 245 -6.60 -21.38 3.40
CA LYS A 245 -7.03 -22.75 3.75
C LYS A 245 -8.04 -23.29 2.73
N ARG A 246 -9.07 -22.50 2.43
CA ARG A 246 -10.13 -22.93 1.53
C ARG A 246 -9.67 -23.05 0.08
N LEU A 247 -8.79 -22.18 -0.40
CA LEU A 247 -8.16 -22.32 -1.72
C LEU A 247 -7.46 -23.67 -1.84
N LYS A 248 -6.62 -24.03 -0.87
CA LYS A 248 -5.93 -25.33 -0.85
C LYS A 248 -6.90 -26.52 -0.90
N GLU A 249 -7.92 -26.49 -0.05
CA GLU A 249 -8.91 -27.58 0.04
C GLU A 249 -9.75 -27.70 -1.25
N ILE A 250 -10.19 -26.56 -1.84
CA ILE A 250 -10.98 -26.54 -3.07
C ILE A 250 -10.14 -27.03 -4.25
N CYS A 251 -8.91 -26.53 -4.41
CA CYS A 251 -8.04 -26.96 -5.50
C CYS A 251 -7.81 -28.47 -5.46
N ALA A 252 -7.40 -29.00 -4.32
CA ALA A 252 -7.12 -30.43 -4.16
C ALA A 252 -8.38 -31.29 -4.37
N GLY A 253 -9.48 -30.94 -3.69
CA GLY A 253 -10.72 -31.74 -3.74
C GLY A 253 -11.40 -31.71 -5.10
N THR A 254 -11.43 -30.54 -5.77
CA THR A 254 -12.03 -30.41 -7.09
C THR A 254 -11.19 -31.14 -8.14
N ALA A 255 -9.87 -30.95 -8.17
CA ALA A 255 -8.98 -31.65 -9.12
C ALA A 255 -9.12 -33.17 -8.96
N GLN A 256 -9.12 -33.67 -7.73
CA GLN A 256 -9.30 -35.11 -7.45
C GLN A 256 -10.64 -35.65 -7.97
N ALA A 257 -11.74 -34.89 -7.87
CA ALA A 257 -13.04 -35.30 -8.38
C ALA A 257 -13.05 -35.51 -9.91
N PHE A 258 -12.14 -34.85 -10.64
CA PHE A 258 -11.96 -34.98 -12.09
C PHE A 258 -10.77 -35.87 -12.46
N GLY A 259 -10.16 -36.58 -11.51
CA GLY A 259 -8.97 -37.41 -11.72
C GLY A 259 -7.68 -36.62 -11.99
N ALA A 260 -7.74 -35.30 -11.94
CA ALA A 260 -6.63 -34.38 -12.17
C ALA A 260 -5.88 -34.08 -10.85
N LYS A 261 -4.74 -33.38 -10.96
CA LYS A 261 -3.99 -32.84 -9.84
C LYS A 261 -3.96 -31.32 -9.94
N ALA A 262 -4.05 -30.61 -8.81
CA ALA A 262 -3.86 -29.16 -8.76
C ALA A 262 -2.80 -28.80 -7.72
N ASP A 263 -1.83 -28.03 -8.12
CA ASP A 263 -0.79 -27.45 -7.25
C ASP A 263 -1.07 -25.93 -7.11
N LEU A 264 -1.24 -25.49 -5.86
CA LEU A 264 -1.49 -24.09 -5.50
C LEU A 264 -0.23 -23.45 -4.94
N GLU A 265 0.19 -22.35 -5.53
CA GLU A 265 1.10 -21.37 -4.94
C GLU A 265 0.31 -20.14 -4.51
N TYR A 266 0.53 -19.69 -3.27
CA TYR A 266 -0.10 -18.49 -2.71
C TYR A 266 0.98 -17.54 -2.25
N GLU A 267 0.99 -16.34 -2.81
CA GLU A 267 1.94 -15.30 -2.51
C GLU A 267 1.30 -14.26 -1.61
N TYR A 268 1.87 -14.10 -0.41
CA TYR A 268 1.50 -13.03 0.50
C TYR A 268 2.18 -11.74 0.03
N GLY A 269 1.38 -10.75 -0.31
CA GLY A 269 1.86 -9.40 -0.61
C GLY A 269 1.73 -8.49 0.62
N TYR A 270 1.31 -7.23 0.41
CA TYR A 270 1.17 -6.28 1.51
C TYR A 270 0.11 -6.73 2.52
N PRO A 271 0.39 -6.64 3.82
CA PRO A 271 -0.63 -6.92 4.84
C PRO A 271 -1.73 -5.84 4.83
N PRO A 272 -2.88 -6.07 5.50
CA PRO A 272 -3.88 -5.02 5.65
C PRO A 272 -3.30 -3.84 6.42
N THR A 273 -3.57 -2.62 5.95
CA THR A 273 -3.22 -1.40 6.67
C THR A 273 -4.23 -1.20 7.80
N VAL A 274 -3.80 -1.41 9.04
CA VAL A 274 -4.66 -1.41 10.21
C VAL A 274 -4.23 -0.32 11.18
N ASN A 275 -5.03 0.72 11.30
CA ASN A 275 -4.79 1.81 12.22
C ASN A 275 -5.01 1.42 13.68
N HIS A 276 -4.19 1.95 14.56
CA HIS A 276 -4.33 1.78 16.00
C HIS A 276 -5.35 2.80 16.57
N PRO A 277 -6.35 2.36 17.34
CA PRO A 277 -7.46 3.23 17.74
C PRO A 277 -7.05 4.51 18.49
N LYS A 278 -6.05 4.42 19.37
CA LYS A 278 -5.57 5.57 20.15
C LYS A 278 -4.86 6.59 19.26
N GLU A 279 -4.00 6.13 18.39
CA GLU A 279 -3.23 6.97 17.45
C GLU A 279 -4.15 7.56 16.39
N THR A 280 -5.18 6.83 15.97
CA THR A 280 -6.22 7.34 15.06
C THR A 280 -7.00 8.47 15.68
N ALA A 281 -7.50 8.28 16.92
CA ALA A 281 -8.23 9.33 17.64
C ALA A 281 -7.38 10.61 17.78
N PHE A 282 -6.10 10.45 18.12
CA PHE A 282 -5.17 11.57 18.22
C PHE A 282 -4.95 12.26 16.86
N ALA A 283 -4.73 11.49 15.78
CA ALA A 283 -4.54 12.05 14.44
C ALA A 283 -5.81 12.77 13.91
N VAL A 284 -7.00 12.25 14.24
CA VAL A 284 -8.30 12.89 13.95
C VAL A 284 -8.43 14.25 14.66
N GLU A 285 -8.05 14.34 15.94
CA GLU A 285 -8.04 15.63 16.65
C GLU A 285 -7.09 16.64 15.96
N VAL A 286 -5.91 16.20 15.52
CA VAL A 286 -4.95 17.05 14.80
C VAL A 286 -5.54 17.50 13.45
N ALA A 287 -6.15 16.60 12.69
CA ALA A 287 -6.79 16.90 11.41
C ALA A 287 -7.93 17.94 11.60
N ALA A 288 -8.73 17.78 12.64
CA ALA A 288 -9.80 18.71 12.97
C ALA A 288 -9.29 20.12 13.34
N GLU A 289 -8.15 20.23 14.03
CA GLU A 289 -7.50 21.53 14.29
C GLU A 289 -6.98 22.22 13.01
N ILE A 290 -6.63 21.44 11.97
CA ILE A 290 -6.13 22.00 10.70
C ILE A 290 -7.28 22.37 9.75
N SER A 291 -8.28 21.51 9.62
CA SER A 291 -9.31 21.63 8.58
C SER A 291 -10.71 21.93 9.13
N GLY A 292 -10.90 21.89 10.45
CA GLY A 292 -12.21 21.98 11.11
C GLY A 292 -12.92 20.62 11.19
N ASP A 293 -13.71 20.42 12.25
CA ASP A 293 -14.40 19.16 12.56
C ASP A 293 -15.27 18.64 11.40
N VAL A 294 -15.91 19.53 10.65
CA VAL A 294 -16.81 19.18 9.54
C VAL A 294 -16.07 18.60 8.33
N ASN A 295 -14.78 18.75 8.27
CA ASN A 295 -13.90 18.29 7.20
C ASN A 295 -13.09 17.04 7.61
N VAL A 296 -13.53 16.29 8.62
CA VAL A 296 -12.88 15.06 9.07
C VAL A 296 -13.92 13.94 9.23
N ASP A 297 -13.77 12.89 8.42
CA ASP A 297 -14.51 11.62 8.60
C ASP A 297 -13.61 10.61 9.32
N SER A 298 -13.91 10.38 10.60
CA SER A 298 -13.18 9.44 11.47
C SER A 298 -13.74 8.01 11.43
N ASN A 299 -14.70 7.73 10.56
CA ASN A 299 -15.34 6.42 10.43
C ASN A 299 -15.55 6.04 8.94
N ALA A 300 -14.63 6.45 8.11
CA ALA A 300 -14.67 6.14 6.67
C ALA A 300 -14.61 4.63 6.42
N PRO A 301 -15.38 4.09 5.47
CA PRO A 301 -15.30 2.67 5.14
C PRO A 301 -13.92 2.33 4.58
N PRO A 302 -13.38 1.13 4.90
CA PRO A 302 -12.12 0.67 4.31
C PRO A 302 -12.26 0.47 2.81
N ILE A 303 -11.14 0.61 2.08
CA ILE A 303 -11.07 0.37 0.63
C ILE A 303 -10.20 -0.86 0.31
N MET A 304 -10.40 -1.45 -0.88
CA MET A 304 -9.69 -2.67 -1.30
C MET A 304 -8.38 -2.40 -2.04
N ALA A 305 -7.84 -1.18 -1.97
CA ALA A 305 -6.47 -0.87 -2.33
C ALA A 305 -5.51 -1.42 -1.26
N ALA A 306 -4.22 -1.39 -1.53
CA ALA A 306 -3.18 -1.84 -0.60
C ALA A 306 -2.13 -0.73 -0.41
N GLU A 307 -1.36 -0.80 0.67
CA GLU A 307 -0.36 0.18 1.07
C GLU A 307 0.69 -0.49 1.97
N ASP A 308 1.95 -0.34 1.65
CA ASP A 308 3.03 -1.00 2.37
C ASP A 308 3.45 -0.30 3.69
N PHE A 309 2.92 0.89 3.98
CA PHE A 309 2.96 1.50 5.31
C PHE A 309 2.38 0.55 6.38
N ALA A 310 1.58 -0.41 5.96
CA ALA A 310 1.05 -1.48 6.80
C ALA A 310 2.14 -2.21 7.59
N TYR A 311 3.33 -2.43 7.01
CA TYR A 311 4.46 -3.06 7.72
C TYR A 311 4.97 -2.19 8.88
N MET A 312 4.99 -0.87 8.71
CA MET A 312 5.36 0.05 9.80
C MET A 312 4.32 0.03 10.92
N LEU A 313 3.02 -0.06 10.57
CA LEU A 313 1.94 -0.20 11.55
C LEU A 313 1.94 -1.56 12.27
N GLU A 314 2.46 -2.61 11.66
CA GLU A 314 2.65 -3.91 12.35
C GLU A 314 3.75 -3.87 13.39
N GLU A 315 4.75 -3.02 13.22
CA GLU A 315 5.87 -2.86 14.17
C GLU A 315 5.62 -1.81 15.24
N ARG A 316 4.90 -0.73 14.90
CA ARG A 316 4.68 0.41 15.81
C ARG A 316 3.23 0.90 15.78
N PRO A 317 2.69 1.34 16.92
CA PRO A 317 1.41 2.03 16.95
C PRO A 317 1.43 3.25 16.02
N GLY A 318 0.33 3.47 15.30
CA GLY A 318 0.27 4.60 14.37
C GLY A 318 -1.08 4.71 13.67
N ALA A 319 -1.14 5.65 12.75
CA ALA A 319 -2.32 5.87 11.92
C ALA A 319 -1.95 6.35 10.51
N TYR A 320 -2.76 5.92 9.56
CA TYR A 320 -2.73 6.33 8.16
C TYR A 320 -4.05 7.04 7.83
N LEU A 321 -3.97 8.21 7.22
CA LEU A 321 -5.12 9.01 6.86
C LEU A 321 -5.10 9.34 5.37
N ASN A 322 -6.27 9.39 4.76
CA ASN A 322 -6.45 9.99 3.44
C ASN A 322 -6.74 11.48 3.59
N VAL A 323 -6.25 12.29 2.65
CA VAL A 323 -6.52 13.72 2.60
C VAL A 323 -6.93 14.14 1.20
N GLY A 324 -8.06 14.84 1.08
CA GLY A 324 -8.62 15.27 -0.18
C GLY A 324 -7.77 16.32 -0.88
N GLN A 325 -7.56 16.14 -2.17
CA GLN A 325 -6.87 17.12 -3.03
C GLN A 325 -7.81 17.92 -3.95
N GLY A 326 -9.14 17.72 -3.81
CA GLY A 326 -10.12 18.28 -4.73
C GLY A 326 -10.32 17.41 -5.97
N ASP A 327 -11.02 17.95 -6.96
CA ASP A 327 -11.32 17.25 -8.21
C ASP A 327 -10.06 17.17 -9.09
N SER A 328 -9.69 15.96 -9.48
CA SER A 328 -8.66 15.67 -10.47
C SER A 328 -8.94 14.30 -11.12
N ALA A 329 -8.14 13.92 -12.13
CA ALA A 329 -8.12 12.55 -12.60
C ALA A 329 -7.77 11.59 -11.45
N ALA A 330 -8.27 10.36 -11.49
CA ALA A 330 -8.00 9.35 -10.48
C ALA A 330 -6.51 9.02 -10.38
N LEU A 331 -6.09 8.46 -9.24
CA LEU A 331 -4.75 7.88 -9.11
C LEU A 331 -4.49 6.86 -10.22
N HIS A 332 -3.23 6.70 -10.63
CA HIS A 332 -2.77 5.82 -11.72
C HIS A 332 -3.34 6.18 -13.10
N ASN A 333 -3.88 7.37 -13.27
CA ASN A 333 -4.37 7.87 -14.56
C ASN A 333 -3.28 8.72 -15.24
N PRO A 334 -3.07 8.58 -16.57
CA PRO A 334 -2.09 9.40 -17.31
C PRO A 334 -2.33 10.91 -17.25
N GLU A 335 -3.55 11.35 -16.91
CA GLU A 335 -3.94 12.76 -16.74
C GLU A 335 -3.93 13.21 -15.27
N TYR A 336 -3.48 12.35 -14.35
CA TYR A 336 -3.39 12.70 -12.94
C TYR A 336 -2.49 13.91 -12.73
N ASP A 337 -2.83 14.72 -11.72
CA ASP A 337 -2.09 15.93 -11.33
C ASP A 337 -2.29 16.18 -9.84
N PHE A 338 -1.21 16.27 -9.10
CA PHE A 338 -1.25 16.58 -7.69
C PHE A 338 -1.65 18.06 -7.49
N ASN A 339 -2.57 18.30 -6.58
CA ASN A 339 -2.96 19.67 -6.26
C ASN A 339 -1.98 20.30 -5.26
N ASP A 340 -1.14 21.20 -5.70
CA ASP A 340 -0.12 21.86 -4.87
C ASP A 340 -0.70 22.60 -3.64
N GLU A 341 -1.97 23.04 -3.70
CA GLU A 341 -2.66 23.67 -2.56
C GLU A 341 -2.83 22.71 -1.36
N LEU A 342 -2.70 21.40 -1.58
CA LEU A 342 -2.68 20.40 -0.53
C LEU A 342 -1.37 20.42 0.28
N SER A 343 -0.25 20.82 -0.34
CA SER A 343 1.08 20.76 0.28
C SER A 343 1.16 21.49 1.64
N PRO A 344 0.66 22.73 1.81
CA PRO A 344 0.68 23.40 3.10
C PRO A 344 -0.24 22.73 4.14
N ILE A 345 -1.34 22.10 3.72
CA ILE A 345 -2.28 21.41 4.61
C ILE A 345 -1.61 20.16 5.20
N GLY A 346 -1.02 19.31 4.34
CA GLY A 346 -0.35 18.10 4.80
C GLY A 346 0.91 18.40 5.64
N ALA A 347 1.69 19.41 5.24
CA ALA A 347 2.83 19.88 6.05
C ALA A 347 2.38 20.35 7.44
N SER A 348 1.30 21.14 7.50
CA SER A 348 0.73 21.64 8.77
C SER A 348 0.21 20.50 9.64
N PHE A 349 -0.40 19.46 9.04
CA PHE A 349 -0.84 18.28 9.76
C PHE A 349 0.34 17.57 10.45
N PHE A 350 1.43 17.30 9.72
CA PHE A 350 2.62 16.67 10.28
C PHE A 350 3.26 17.51 11.38
N VAL A 351 3.38 18.82 11.18
CA VAL A 351 3.94 19.74 12.20
C VAL A 351 3.09 19.70 13.46
N LYS A 352 1.77 19.90 13.32
CA LYS A 352 0.85 19.95 14.45
C LYS A 352 0.80 18.64 15.22
N LEU A 353 0.89 17.51 14.50
CA LEU A 353 0.96 16.18 15.09
C LEU A 353 2.16 16.07 16.03
N VAL A 354 3.34 16.50 15.59
CA VAL A 354 4.56 16.49 16.41
C VAL A 354 4.44 17.40 17.60
N GLU A 355 4.07 18.68 17.41
CA GLU A 355 3.97 19.66 18.48
C GLU A 355 2.94 19.26 19.56
N LYS A 356 1.82 18.64 19.16
CA LYS A 356 0.77 18.19 20.08
C LYS A 356 1.14 16.89 20.81
N ALA A 357 1.82 15.96 20.13
CA ALA A 357 2.27 14.70 20.74
C ALA A 357 3.45 14.90 21.69
N GLN A 358 4.31 15.87 21.42
CA GLN A 358 5.58 16.12 22.12
C GLN A 358 5.71 17.58 22.55
N PRO A 359 4.81 18.12 23.41
CA PRO A 359 4.85 19.52 23.81
C PRO A 359 6.13 19.84 24.58
N LEU A 360 6.49 21.14 24.59
CA LEU A 360 7.67 21.68 25.32
C LEU A 360 7.46 21.62 26.84
#